data_d9eaa12c5495b192796304241f9bb314
#
_entry.id   d9eaa12c5495b192796304241f9bb314
#
_cell.length_a   1.000
_cell.length_b   1.000
_cell.length_c   1.000
_cell.angle_alpha   90.00
_cell.angle_beta   90.00
_cell.angle_gamma   90.00
#
_symmetry.space_group_name_H-M   'P 1'
#
loop_
_entity.id
_entity.type
_entity.pdbx_description
1 polymer ?
#
loop_
_entity_poly.entity_id
_entity_poly.type
_entity_poly.pdbx_seq_one_letter_code
_entity_poly.pdbx_strand_id
1 'polypeptide(L)'
;MQPIDVKSLLGAEVKRRRSRLGISQEELGERAALHRTYVSDVEAGKRNLSLESLERLARALGSSLSSVFDAIEPQAGTGHTPTSPGEIPVAQILLVEDDPKDIELTLAAFTEAKLANPIRIARDGGEALDLVAAQETLPDIILLDLQLPKVSGLEVLRRLKSQTRTRSIPVVVLTASRRSEDFRAARQLGADSYIVKPLEFENFSQVAPRLSFRWALLESNGI
;
A
#
# COMPACT_ATOMS: atom_id res chain seq x y z
N MET A 1 -5.64 5.13 21.90
CA MET A 1 -4.42 5.31 21.08
C MET A 1 -4.73 6.46 20.13
N GLN A 2 -4.02 7.57 20.23
CA GLN A 2 -4.26 8.72 19.34
C GLN A 2 -3.87 8.34 17.90
N PRO A 3 -4.63 8.79 16.88
CA PRO A 3 -4.27 8.54 15.49
C PRO A 3 -2.91 9.15 15.20
N ILE A 4 -2.03 8.38 14.55
CA ILE A 4 -0.70 8.82 14.13
C ILE A 4 -0.90 9.90 13.06
N ASP A 5 -0.45 11.12 13.35
CA ASP A 5 -0.48 12.20 12.37
C ASP A 5 0.68 12.06 11.38
N VAL A 6 0.42 11.35 10.29
CA VAL A 6 1.38 11.11 9.21
C VAL A 6 1.97 12.40 8.63
N LYS A 7 1.21 13.51 8.63
CA LYS A 7 1.70 14.80 8.15
C LYS A 7 2.79 15.35 9.03
N SER A 8 2.61 15.27 10.35
CA SER A 8 3.59 15.71 11.32
C SER A 8 4.87 14.86 11.26
N LEU A 9 4.73 13.53 11.09
CA LEU A 9 5.86 12.62 10.92
C LEU A 9 6.64 12.93 9.64
N LEU A 10 5.96 13.10 8.53
CA LEU A 10 6.55 13.44 7.25
C LEU A 10 7.25 14.79 7.29
N GLY A 11 6.60 15.79 7.89
CA GLY A 11 7.16 17.12 8.05
C GLY A 11 8.44 17.10 8.90
N ALA A 12 8.44 16.35 9.99
CA ALA A 12 9.62 16.17 10.85
C ALA A 12 10.78 15.49 10.10
N GLU A 13 10.48 14.48 9.26
CA GLU A 13 11.48 13.77 8.47
C GLU A 13 12.09 14.66 7.38
N VAL A 14 11.26 15.43 6.65
CA VAL A 14 11.74 16.43 5.68
C VAL A 14 12.67 17.42 6.36
N LYS A 15 12.28 17.98 7.52
CA LYS A 15 13.09 18.91 8.32
C LYS A 15 14.41 18.28 8.76
N ARG A 16 14.38 17.03 9.24
CA ARG A 16 15.56 16.28 9.68
C ARG A 16 16.58 16.10 8.55
N ARG A 17 16.11 15.70 7.35
CA ARG A 17 16.98 15.51 6.16
C ARG A 17 17.55 16.83 5.68
N ARG A 18 16.72 17.86 5.59
CA ARG A 18 17.17 19.22 5.22
C ARG A 18 18.26 19.72 6.17
N SER A 19 18.04 19.59 7.49
CA SER A 19 19.01 20.02 8.49
C SER A 19 20.33 19.24 8.41
N ARG A 20 20.27 17.94 8.07
CA ARG A 20 21.47 17.11 7.86
C ARG A 20 22.28 17.57 6.64
N LEU A 21 21.63 18.09 5.61
CA LEU A 21 22.29 18.68 4.44
C LEU A 21 22.78 20.10 4.69
N GLY A 22 22.47 20.73 5.84
CA GLY A 22 22.86 22.07 6.18
C GLY A 22 22.19 23.17 5.35
N ILE A 23 21.09 22.85 4.62
CA ILE A 23 20.42 23.80 3.73
C ILE A 23 19.23 24.48 4.40
N SER A 24 18.91 25.72 3.96
CA SER A 24 17.77 26.49 4.45
C SER A 24 16.43 25.98 3.85
N GLN A 25 15.29 26.37 4.43
CA GLN A 25 13.97 26.10 3.84
C GLN A 25 13.79 26.77 2.47
N GLU A 26 14.42 27.92 2.27
CA GLU A 26 14.42 28.64 1.01
C GLU A 26 15.19 27.86 -0.05
N GLU A 27 16.39 27.43 0.28
CA GLU A 27 17.22 26.61 -0.61
C GLU A 27 16.56 25.25 -0.95
N LEU A 28 15.93 24.59 0.03
CA LEU A 28 15.15 23.38 -0.27
C LEU A 28 13.97 23.68 -1.20
N GLY A 29 13.30 24.80 -1.01
CA GLY A 29 12.21 25.26 -1.88
C GLY A 29 12.70 25.46 -3.32
N GLU A 30 13.82 26.16 -3.50
CA GLU A 30 14.41 26.37 -4.84
C GLU A 30 14.77 25.05 -5.52
N ARG A 31 15.46 24.13 -4.82
CA ARG A 31 15.82 22.80 -5.33
C ARG A 31 14.63 21.94 -5.72
N ALA A 32 13.52 22.07 -4.96
CA ALA A 32 12.30 21.33 -5.18
C ALA A 32 11.31 22.04 -6.12
N ALA A 33 11.62 23.25 -6.63
CA ALA A 33 10.70 24.13 -7.34
C ALA A 33 9.39 24.38 -6.56
N LEU A 34 9.51 24.62 -5.24
CA LEU A 34 8.44 24.93 -4.31
C LEU A 34 8.73 26.23 -3.58
N HIS A 35 7.68 26.95 -3.20
CA HIS A 35 7.85 28.19 -2.44
C HIS A 35 8.32 27.87 -0.99
N ARG A 36 9.16 28.74 -0.40
CA ARG A 36 9.65 28.59 0.99
C ARG A 36 8.52 28.37 2.00
N THR A 37 7.41 29.09 1.87
CA THR A 37 6.23 28.93 2.76
C THR A 37 5.63 27.55 2.65
N TYR A 38 5.63 26.94 1.45
CA TYR A 38 5.18 25.57 1.25
C TYR A 38 6.04 24.58 2.03
N VAL A 39 7.38 24.72 1.95
CA VAL A 39 8.33 23.87 2.69
C VAL A 39 8.13 24.04 4.20
N SER A 40 7.95 25.30 4.67
CA SER A 40 7.70 25.59 6.09
C SER A 40 6.41 24.93 6.60
N ASP A 41 5.31 25.00 5.82
CA ASP A 41 4.02 24.38 6.16
C ASP A 41 4.10 22.85 6.18
N VAL A 42 4.89 22.28 5.26
CA VAL A 42 5.17 20.84 5.23
C VAL A 42 5.91 20.41 6.48
N GLU A 43 7.01 21.08 6.82
CA GLU A 43 7.82 20.78 8.01
C GLU A 43 7.04 20.95 9.31
N ALA A 44 6.03 21.83 9.31
CA ALA A 44 5.13 22.04 10.44
C ALA A 44 3.95 21.05 10.49
N GLY A 45 3.83 20.11 9.55
CA GLY A 45 2.71 19.15 9.46
C GLY A 45 1.36 19.78 9.11
N LYS A 46 1.36 21.04 8.65
CA LYS A 46 0.13 21.80 8.38
C LYS A 46 -0.47 21.54 6.99
N ARG A 47 0.28 20.88 6.10
CA ARG A 47 -0.12 20.74 4.69
C ARG A 47 -0.19 19.29 4.24
N ASN A 48 -1.19 18.98 3.42
CA ASN A 48 -1.21 17.74 2.64
C ASN A 48 -0.28 17.90 1.44
N LEU A 49 0.67 16.98 1.29
CA LEU A 49 1.53 16.93 0.12
C LEU A 49 0.85 16.15 -1.00
N SER A 50 0.90 16.68 -2.22
CA SER A 50 0.67 15.87 -3.40
C SER A 50 1.87 14.95 -3.61
N LEU A 51 1.65 13.81 -4.27
CA LEU A 51 2.73 12.87 -4.59
C LEU A 51 3.85 13.54 -5.38
N GLU A 52 3.49 14.44 -6.31
CA GLU A 52 4.43 15.22 -7.11
C GLU A 52 5.30 16.15 -6.22
N SER A 53 4.68 16.86 -5.27
CA SER A 53 5.42 17.72 -4.35
C SER A 53 6.36 16.92 -3.44
N LEU A 54 5.92 15.73 -3.02
CA LEU A 54 6.71 14.83 -2.20
C LEU A 54 7.91 14.28 -2.99
N GLU A 55 7.72 13.91 -4.25
CA GLU A 55 8.79 13.47 -5.14
C GLU A 55 9.84 14.55 -5.34
N ARG A 56 9.41 15.80 -5.61
CA ARG A 56 10.30 16.95 -5.74
C ARG A 56 11.12 17.19 -4.49
N LEU A 57 10.49 17.12 -3.31
CA LEU A 57 11.18 17.27 -2.02
C LEU A 57 12.17 16.13 -1.78
N ALA A 58 11.78 14.87 -2.02
CA ALA A 58 12.65 13.72 -1.88
C ALA A 58 13.89 13.86 -2.76
N ARG A 59 13.70 14.18 -4.05
CA ARG A 59 14.78 14.43 -5.02
C ARG A 59 15.69 15.57 -4.59
N ALA A 60 15.14 16.70 -4.13
CA ALA A 60 15.90 17.85 -3.64
C ALA A 60 16.72 17.54 -2.38
N LEU A 61 16.28 16.56 -1.59
CA LEU A 61 16.96 16.04 -0.41
C LEU A 61 17.96 14.90 -0.72
N GLY A 62 18.15 14.56 -2.02
CA GLY A 62 19.02 13.46 -2.43
C GLY A 62 18.52 12.09 -1.97
N SER A 63 17.20 11.91 -1.85
CA SER A 63 16.55 10.73 -1.28
C SER A 63 15.51 10.17 -2.22
N SER A 64 15.22 8.87 -2.12
CA SER A 64 14.06 8.27 -2.78
C SER A 64 12.78 8.48 -1.94
N LEU A 65 11.62 8.44 -2.59
CA LEU A 65 10.33 8.46 -1.89
C LEU A 65 10.21 7.35 -0.86
N SER A 66 10.63 6.13 -1.22
CA SER A 66 10.64 4.98 -0.31
C SER A 66 11.45 5.27 0.95
N SER A 67 12.65 5.83 0.81
CA SER A 67 13.51 6.18 1.94
C SER A 67 12.89 7.22 2.87
N VAL A 68 12.05 8.13 2.36
CA VAL A 68 11.34 9.11 3.18
C VAL A 68 10.21 8.43 3.95
N PHE A 69 9.48 7.51 3.32
CA PHE A 69 8.41 6.76 3.99
C PHE A 69 8.95 5.77 5.03
N ASP A 70 10.03 5.05 4.74
CA ASP A 70 10.68 4.13 5.68
C ASP A 70 11.07 4.79 7.00
N ALA A 71 11.44 6.06 6.94
CA ALA A 71 11.88 6.80 8.12
C ALA A 71 10.73 7.31 9.00
N ILE A 72 9.49 7.35 8.48
CA ILE A 72 8.30 7.83 9.22
C ILE A 72 7.38 6.69 9.66
N GLU A 73 7.59 5.47 9.18
CA GLU A 73 6.86 4.32 9.70
C GLU A 73 7.27 4.05 11.16
N PRO A 74 6.31 4.05 12.12
CA PRO A 74 6.62 3.55 13.45
C PRO A 74 7.04 2.09 13.30
N GLN A 75 8.13 1.71 13.96
CA GLN A 75 8.61 0.32 14.10
C GLN A 75 7.54 -0.50 14.85
N ALA A 76 6.38 -0.66 14.25
CA ALA A 76 5.35 -1.56 14.75
C ALA A 76 5.84 -2.98 14.43
N GLY A 77 6.26 -3.69 15.48
CA GLY A 77 6.79 -5.03 15.40
C GLY A 77 5.88 -6.00 14.66
N THR A 78 6.12 -6.15 13.37
CA THR A 78 5.75 -7.33 12.63
C THR A 78 7.01 -8.18 12.56
N GLY A 79 6.99 -9.30 13.27
CA GLY A 79 8.11 -10.22 13.38
C GLY A 79 8.47 -10.88 12.05
N HIS A 80 9.13 -10.13 11.18
CA HIS A 80 9.90 -10.64 10.07
C HIS A 80 11.37 -10.36 10.37
N THR A 81 12.08 -11.36 10.86
CA THR A 81 13.54 -11.36 10.89
C THR A 81 14.05 -11.37 9.45
N PRO A 82 14.80 -10.34 9.01
CA PRO A 82 15.43 -10.38 7.69
C PRO A 82 16.51 -11.47 7.67
N THR A 83 16.34 -12.42 6.77
CA THR A 83 17.22 -13.60 6.66
C THR A 83 18.55 -13.30 5.95
N SER A 84 18.81 -12.05 5.53
CA SER A 84 20.13 -11.63 5.02
C SER A 84 20.24 -10.10 5.00
N PRO A 85 21.42 -9.51 5.29
CA PRO A 85 21.63 -8.07 5.16
C PRO A 85 21.71 -7.71 3.67
N GLY A 86 20.59 -7.21 3.10
CA GLY A 86 20.55 -6.71 1.72
C GLY A 86 19.25 -6.96 0.94
N GLU A 87 18.42 -7.91 1.32
CA GLU A 87 17.14 -8.14 0.63
C GLU A 87 15.99 -7.47 1.39
N ILE A 88 15.39 -6.48 0.75
CA ILE A 88 14.13 -5.88 1.19
C ILE A 88 13.04 -6.91 0.90
N PRO A 89 12.32 -7.43 1.90
CA PRO A 89 11.24 -8.37 1.63
C PRO A 89 10.17 -7.68 0.78
N VAL A 90 9.92 -8.25 -0.39
CA VAL A 90 8.92 -7.79 -1.34
C VAL A 90 7.55 -8.27 -0.86
N ALA A 91 6.59 -7.36 -0.76
CA ALA A 91 5.24 -7.69 -0.29
C ALA A 91 4.60 -8.80 -1.13
N GLN A 92 4.06 -9.81 -0.44
CA GLN A 92 3.33 -10.91 -1.06
C GLN A 92 1.85 -10.58 -1.15
N ILE A 93 1.28 -10.74 -2.34
CA ILE A 93 -0.11 -10.45 -2.62
C ILE A 93 -0.88 -11.76 -2.76
N LEU A 94 -2.03 -11.86 -2.09
CA LEU A 94 -3.02 -12.90 -2.34
C LEU A 94 -4.18 -12.29 -3.14
N LEU A 95 -4.34 -12.71 -4.38
CA LEU A 95 -5.50 -12.41 -5.21
C LEU A 95 -6.52 -13.53 -5.06
N VAL A 96 -7.74 -13.22 -4.62
CA VAL A 96 -8.85 -14.15 -4.49
C VAL A 96 -9.91 -13.78 -5.53
N GLU A 97 -9.95 -14.55 -6.61
CA GLU A 97 -10.75 -14.27 -7.81
C GLU A 97 -10.99 -15.56 -8.58
N ASP A 98 -12.21 -15.85 -8.97
CA ASP A 98 -12.56 -17.07 -9.69
C ASP A 98 -12.64 -16.88 -11.22
N ASP A 99 -12.93 -15.67 -11.70
CA ASP A 99 -13.02 -15.37 -13.12
C ASP A 99 -11.62 -15.25 -13.76
N PRO A 100 -11.27 -16.14 -14.73
CA PRO A 100 -9.97 -16.10 -15.39
C PRO A 100 -9.67 -14.75 -16.09
N LYS A 101 -10.71 -14.06 -16.59
CA LYS A 101 -10.55 -12.76 -17.27
C LYS A 101 -10.21 -11.65 -16.27
N ASP A 102 -10.86 -11.63 -15.12
CA ASP A 102 -10.60 -10.65 -14.07
C ASP A 102 -9.21 -10.88 -13.46
N ILE A 103 -8.78 -12.15 -13.34
CA ILE A 103 -7.40 -12.50 -12.97
C ILE A 103 -6.41 -11.92 -13.99
N GLU A 104 -6.64 -12.16 -15.29
CA GLU A 104 -5.76 -11.67 -16.37
C GLU A 104 -5.68 -10.15 -16.38
N LEU A 105 -6.82 -9.46 -16.25
CA LEU A 105 -6.88 -7.99 -16.18
C LEU A 105 -6.11 -7.46 -14.95
N THR A 106 -6.27 -8.12 -13.81
CA THR A 106 -5.55 -7.74 -12.59
C THR A 106 -4.04 -7.89 -12.77
N LEU A 107 -3.57 -9.01 -13.34
CA LEU A 107 -2.13 -9.23 -13.61
C LEU A 107 -1.59 -8.24 -14.64
N ALA A 108 -2.38 -7.91 -15.67
CA ALA A 108 -2.03 -6.89 -16.67
C ALA A 108 -1.86 -5.50 -16.02
N ALA A 109 -2.79 -5.11 -15.13
CA ALA A 109 -2.70 -3.84 -14.41
C ALA A 109 -1.45 -3.76 -13.52
N PHE A 110 -1.04 -4.86 -12.88
CA PHE A 110 0.22 -4.92 -12.12
C PHE A 110 1.44 -4.79 -13.02
N THR A 111 1.41 -5.43 -14.19
CA THR A 111 2.49 -5.32 -15.19
C THR A 111 2.61 -3.89 -15.73
N GLU A 112 1.49 -3.25 -16.05
CA GLU A 112 1.44 -1.85 -16.50
C GLU A 112 1.96 -0.90 -15.42
N ALA A 113 1.62 -1.18 -14.16
CA ALA A 113 2.15 -0.48 -12.98
C ALA A 113 3.63 -0.74 -12.73
N LYS A 114 4.29 -1.60 -13.51
CA LYS A 114 5.67 -2.06 -13.28
C LYS A 114 5.89 -2.64 -11.88
N LEU A 115 4.89 -3.32 -11.33
CA LEU A 115 4.97 -3.97 -10.03
C LEU A 115 5.46 -5.41 -10.19
N ALA A 116 6.50 -5.76 -9.43
CA ALA A 116 7.15 -7.08 -9.43
C ALA A 116 6.78 -7.92 -8.19
N ASN A 117 5.74 -7.53 -7.48
CA ASN A 117 5.30 -8.23 -6.28
C ASN A 117 4.84 -9.66 -6.60
N PRO A 118 5.27 -10.69 -5.83
CA PRO A 118 4.74 -12.03 -5.99
C PRO A 118 3.23 -12.06 -5.72
N ILE A 119 2.47 -12.59 -6.67
CA ILE A 119 1.02 -12.73 -6.56
C ILE A 119 0.69 -14.22 -6.49
N ARG A 120 0.02 -14.61 -5.42
CA ARG A 120 -0.65 -15.91 -5.32
C ARG A 120 -2.11 -15.75 -5.66
N ILE A 121 -2.67 -16.75 -6.32
CA ILE A 121 -4.07 -16.73 -6.76
C ILE A 121 -4.81 -17.85 -6.04
N ALA A 122 -5.93 -17.49 -5.40
CA ALA A 122 -6.94 -18.43 -4.92
C ALA A 122 -8.20 -18.26 -5.78
N ARG A 123 -8.77 -19.35 -6.26
CA ARG A 123 -9.92 -19.34 -7.17
C ARG A 123 -11.27 -19.51 -6.48
N ASP A 124 -11.27 -19.66 -5.16
CA ASP A 124 -12.47 -19.63 -4.34
C ASP A 124 -12.12 -19.23 -2.88
N GLY A 125 -13.15 -18.90 -2.12
CA GLY A 125 -12.96 -18.46 -0.73
C GLY A 125 -12.44 -19.55 0.20
N GLY A 126 -12.70 -20.83 -0.09
CA GLY A 126 -12.13 -21.95 0.67
C GLY A 126 -10.64 -22.06 0.46
N GLU A 127 -10.18 -22.07 -0.80
CA GLU A 127 -8.76 -22.07 -1.16
C GLU A 127 -8.02 -20.89 -0.53
N ALA A 128 -8.64 -19.69 -0.54
CA ALA A 128 -8.04 -18.51 0.09
C ALA A 128 -7.80 -18.70 1.59
N LEU A 129 -8.78 -19.24 2.31
CA LEU A 129 -8.67 -19.50 3.74
C LEU A 129 -7.65 -20.59 4.05
N ASP A 130 -7.61 -21.66 3.24
CA ASP A 130 -6.64 -22.74 3.38
C ASP A 130 -5.21 -22.27 3.13
N LEU A 131 -5.00 -21.44 2.09
CA LEU A 131 -3.70 -20.82 1.81
C LEU A 131 -3.21 -19.96 2.97
N VAL A 132 -4.10 -19.15 3.57
CA VAL A 132 -3.74 -18.30 4.71
C VAL A 132 -3.50 -19.13 5.97
N ALA A 133 -4.23 -20.23 6.18
CA ALA A 133 -4.09 -21.09 7.35
C ALA A 133 -2.79 -21.93 7.29
N ALA A 134 -2.43 -22.43 6.10
CA ALA A 134 -1.30 -23.33 5.90
C ALA A 134 0.07 -22.65 5.89
N GLN A 135 0.14 -21.32 5.79
CA GLN A 135 1.40 -20.60 5.62
C GLN A 135 2.03 -20.18 6.95
N GLU A 136 3.34 -20.35 7.07
CA GLU A 136 4.13 -19.72 8.12
C GLU A 136 4.19 -18.18 7.93
N THR A 137 4.33 -17.73 6.69
CA THR A 137 4.33 -16.31 6.31
C THR A 137 2.98 -15.93 5.68
N LEU A 138 2.30 -14.96 6.29
CA LEU A 138 1.03 -14.45 5.79
C LEU A 138 1.25 -13.51 4.59
N PRO A 139 0.26 -13.37 3.69
CA PRO A 139 0.32 -12.34 2.66
C PRO A 139 0.30 -10.95 3.31
N ASP A 140 1.02 -10.02 2.69
CA ASP A 140 1.06 -8.62 3.15
C ASP A 140 -0.20 -7.87 2.76
N ILE A 141 -0.93 -8.34 1.74
CA ILE A 141 -2.21 -7.81 1.28
C ILE A 141 -3.06 -8.89 0.64
N ILE A 142 -4.37 -8.75 0.78
CA ILE A 142 -5.35 -9.59 0.09
C ILE A 142 -6.22 -8.70 -0.81
N LEU A 143 -6.25 -9.03 -2.11
CA LEU A 143 -7.22 -8.51 -3.08
C LEU A 143 -8.36 -9.52 -3.16
N LEU A 144 -9.57 -9.13 -2.77
CA LEU A 144 -10.66 -10.06 -2.53
C LEU A 144 -11.89 -9.71 -3.35
N ASP A 145 -12.27 -10.59 -4.29
CA ASP A 145 -13.60 -10.52 -4.86
C ASP A 145 -14.67 -10.94 -3.84
N LEU A 146 -15.81 -10.28 -3.87
CA LEU A 146 -16.95 -10.62 -3.03
C LEU A 146 -17.79 -11.75 -3.61
N GLN A 147 -17.82 -11.90 -4.94
CA GLN A 147 -18.64 -12.87 -5.65
C GLN A 147 -17.82 -14.12 -5.98
N LEU A 148 -17.53 -14.91 -4.97
CA LEU A 148 -16.77 -16.16 -5.10
C LEU A 148 -17.67 -17.39 -4.98
N PRO A 149 -17.32 -18.49 -5.65
CA PRO A 149 -17.98 -19.78 -5.45
C PRO A 149 -17.60 -20.39 -4.09
N LYS A 150 -18.39 -21.37 -3.64
CA LYS A 150 -18.24 -22.15 -2.40
C LYS A 150 -18.32 -21.30 -1.12
N VAL A 151 -17.33 -20.43 -0.87
CA VAL A 151 -17.30 -19.51 0.28
C VAL A 151 -17.26 -18.09 -0.26
N SER A 152 -18.29 -17.29 0.04
CA SER A 152 -18.39 -15.90 -0.43
C SER A 152 -17.25 -15.03 0.09
N GLY A 153 -16.86 -13.99 -0.66
CA GLY A 153 -15.83 -13.05 -0.22
C GLY A 153 -16.17 -12.35 1.09
N LEU A 154 -17.44 -12.06 1.36
CA LEU A 154 -17.87 -11.51 2.66
C LEU A 154 -17.56 -12.47 3.81
N GLU A 155 -17.80 -13.77 3.63
CA GLU A 155 -17.49 -14.76 4.65
C GLU A 155 -15.97 -14.94 4.84
N VAL A 156 -15.19 -14.89 3.75
CA VAL A 156 -13.71 -14.86 3.81
C VAL A 156 -13.25 -13.65 4.62
N LEU A 157 -13.73 -12.45 4.28
CA LEU A 157 -13.39 -11.21 5.00
C LEU A 157 -13.73 -11.32 6.49
N ARG A 158 -14.93 -11.79 6.81
CA ARG A 158 -15.36 -11.97 8.19
C ARG A 158 -14.42 -12.88 8.99
N ARG A 159 -14.03 -14.03 8.40
CA ARG A 159 -13.08 -14.98 9.04
C ARG A 159 -11.71 -14.37 9.22
N LEU A 160 -11.18 -13.69 8.19
CA LEU A 160 -9.87 -13.02 8.28
C LEU A 160 -9.85 -11.96 9.38
N LYS A 161 -10.86 -11.10 9.45
CA LYS A 161 -10.92 -10.00 10.43
C LYS A 161 -11.28 -10.47 11.85
N SER A 162 -11.87 -11.65 12.02
CA SER A 162 -12.19 -12.22 13.33
C SER A 162 -11.00 -12.91 14.03
N GLN A 163 -9.97 -13.31 13.31
CA GLN A 163 -8.83 -14.05 13.85
C GLN A 163 -7.67 -13.12 14.20
N THR A 164 -7.07 -13.30 15.38
CA THR A 164 -5.95 -12.47 15.85
C THR A 164 -4.76 -12.48 14.89
N ARG A 165 -4.48 -13.63 14.25
CA ARG A 165 -3.36 -13.81 13.33
C ARG A 165 -3.53 -13.05 12.00
N THR A 166 -4.76 -12.91 11.50
CA THR A 166 -5.04 -12.43 10.15
C THR A 166 -5.75 -11.08 10.10
N ARG A 167 -6.32 -10.62 11.21
CA ARG A 167 -7.10 -9.37 11.27
C ARG A 167 -6.31 -8.12 10.86
N SER A 168 -5.00 -8.14 11.02
CA SER A 168 -4.10 -7.03 10.66
C SER A 168 -3.74 -7.01 9.18
N ILE A 169 -4.01 -8.10 8.43
CA ILE A 169 -3.74 -8.13 6.99
C ILE A 169 -4.68 -7.14 6.30
N PRO A 170 -4.16 -6.17 5.53
CA PRO A 170 -4.98 -5.29 4.72
C PRO A 170 -5.79 -6.08 3.68
N VAL A 171 -7.09 -5.83 3.61
CA VAL A 171 -7.97 -6.45 2.61
C VAL A 171 -8.57 -5.36 1.73
N VAL A 172 -8.24 -5.40 0.46
CA VAL A 172 -8.83 -4.57 -0.59
C VAL A 172 -9.92 -5.37 -1.30
N VAL A 173 -11.13 -4.90 -1.21
CA VAL A 173 -12.26 -5.56 -1.84
C VAL A 173 -12.36 -5.15 -3.31
N LEU A 174 -12.46 -6.13 -4.19
CA LEU A 174 -12.79 -5.96 -5.61
C LEU A 174 -14.31 -6.08 -5.73
N THR A 175 -14.98 -5.11 -6.33
CA THR A 175 -16.44 -5.07 -6.40
C THR A 175 -16.93 -4.56 -7.74
N ALA A 176 -18.02 -5.14 -8.26
CA ALA A 176 -18.65 -4.64 -9.48
C ALA A 176 -19.35 -3.27 -9.30
N SER A 177 -19.71 -2.87 -8.07
CA SER A 177 -20.39 -1.60 -7.80
C SER A 177 -20.23 -1.13 -6.35
N ARG A 178 -19.89 0.15 -6.16
CA ARG A 178 -19.86 0.79 -4.83
C ARG A 178 -21.26 0.99 -4.20
N ARG A 179 -22.32 0.75 -4.94
CA ARG A 179 -23.71 0.89 -4.47
C ARG A 179 -24.30 -0.44 -4.01
N SER A 180 -23.58 -1.56 -4.13
CA SER A 180 -24.06 -2.87 -3.75
C SER A 180 -24.23 -3.00 -2.23
N GLU A 181 -25.11 -3.88 -1.80
CA GLU A 181 -25.25 -4.24 -0.37
C GLU A 181 -23.97 -4.90 0.14
N ASP A 182 -23.31 -5.69 -0.68
CA ASP A 182 -22.04 -6.34 -0.39
C ASP A 182 -20.94 -5.33 -0.06
N PHE A 183 -20.91 -4.19 -0.77
CA PHE A 183 -19.97 -3.10 -0.46
C PHE A 183 -20.18 -2.56 0.96
N ARG A 184 -21.45 -2.35 1.36
CA ARG A 184 -21.76 -1.85 2.71
C ARG A 184 -21.41 -2.88 3.78
N ALA A 185 -21.72 -4.16 3.53
CA ALA A 185 -21.37 -5.25 4.41
C ALA A 185 -19.84 -5.40 4.58
N ALA A 186 -19.09 -5.37 3.49
CA ALA A 186 -17.64 -5.45 3.52
C ALA A 186 -17.02 -4.29 4.32
N ARG A 187 -17.57 -3.08 4.19
CA ARG A 187 -17.14 -1.94 4.98
C ARG A 187 -17.37 -2.13 6.48
N GLN A 188 -18.51 -2.68 6.85
CA GLN A 188 -18.82 -2.98 8.27
C GLN A 188 -17.94 -4.09 8.84
N LEU A 189 -17.53 -5.04 8.01
CA LEU A 189 -16.61 -6.12 8.37
C LEU A 189 -15.13 -5.68 8.44
N GLY A 190 -14.83 -4.41 8.13
CA GLY A 190 -13.48 -3.85 8.28
C GLY A 190 -12.59 -4.05 7.06
N ALA A 191 -13.15 -4.05 5.84
CA ALA A 191 -12.33 -3.93 4.64
C ALA A 191 -11.56 -2.61 4.64
N ASP A 192 -10.28 -2.66 4.30
CA ASP A 192 -9.37 -1.52 4.40
C ASP A 192 -9.50 -0.58 3.21
N SER A 193 -9.83 -1.11 2.03
CA SER A 193 -10.08 -0.32 0.83
C SER A 193 -10.95 -1.08 -0.18
N TYR A 194 -11.29 -0.39 -1.29
CA TYR A 194 -12.18 -0.92 -2.32
C TYR A 194 -11.75 -0.47 -3.70
N ILE A 195 -11.79 -1.38 -4.66
CA ILE A 195 -11.59 -1.10 -6.08
C ILE A 195 -12.81 -1.59 -6.85
N VAL A 196 -13.35 -0.74 -7.72
CA VAL A 196 -14.41 -1.14 -8.64
C VAL A 196 -13.77 -1.85 -9.82
N LYS A 197 -14.27 -3.05 -10.13
CA LYS A 197 -13.82 -3.83 -11.29
C LYS A 197 -14.14 -3.12 -12.61
N PRO A 198 -13.31 -3.26 -13.66
CA PRO A 198 -12.06 -3.99 -13.67
C PRO A 198 -10.98 -3.29 -12.82
N LEU A 199 -10.02 -4.07 -12.29
CA LEU A 199 -8.86 -3.51 -11.63
C LEU A 199 -7.95 -2.92 -12.70
N GLU A 200 -7.94 -1.60 -12.82
CA GLU A 200 -7.07 -0.83 -13.69
C GLU A 200 -5.96 -0.15 -12.88
N PHE A 201 -4.84 0.13 -13.55
CA PHE A 201 -3.71 0.82 -12.90
C PHE A 201 -4.12 2.11 -12.19
N GLU A 202 -4.96 2.93 -12.81
CA GLU A 202 -5.44 4.20 -12.24
C GLU A 202 -6.20 4.00 -10.93
N ASN A 203 -7.07 3.00 -10.87
CA ASN A 203 -7.86 2.67 -9.68
C ASN A 203 -6.95 2.10 -8.58
N PHE A 204 -6.01 1.23 -8.95
CA PHE A 204 -5.06 0.63 -8.03
C PHE A 204 -4.09 1.67 -7.44
N SER A 205 -3.57 2.58 -8.27
CA SER A 205 -2.66 3.64 -7.85
C SER A 205 -3.25 4.59 -6.79
N GLN A 206 -4.57 4.72 -6.73
CA GLN A 206 -5.26 5.51 -5.69
C GLN A 206 -5.33 4.79 -4.35
N VAL A 207 -5.30 3.47 -4.36
CA VAL A 207 -5.43 2.62 -3.17
C VAL A 207 -4.06 2.23 -2.63
N ALA A 208 -3.11 1.90 -3.50
CA ALA A 208 -1.77 1.46 -3.14
C ALA A 208 -1.04 2.36 -2.11
N PRO A 209 -1.06 3.70 -2.21
CA PRO A 209 -0.41 4.57 -1.24
C PRO A 209 -1.04 4.56 0.16
N ARG A 210 -2.27 4.04 0.29
CA ARG A 210 -2.98 3.92 1.59
C ARG A 210 -2.63 2.63 2.33
N LEU A 211 -1.93 1.74 1.66
CA LEU A 211 -1.55 0.44 2.17
C LEU A 211 -0.10 0.53 2.64
N SER A 212 0.13 0.31 3.93
CA SER A 212 1.45 0.45 4.57
C SER A 212 2.35 -0.76 4.28
N PHE A 213 2.69 -1.00 3.01
CA PHE A 213 3.66 -2.05 2.64
C PHE A 213 4.48 -1.64 1.41
N ARG A 214 5.58 -2.35 1.19
CA ARG A 214 6.55 -2.03 0.14
C ARG A 214 6.15 -2.67 -1.19
N TRP A 215 6.04 -1.83 -2.21
CA TRP A 215 5.86 -2.24 -3.59
C TRP A 215 7.22 -2.47 -4.25
N ALA A 216 7.39 -3.63 -4.89
CA ALA A 216 8.54 -3.85 -5.75
C ALA A 216 8.26 -3.27 -7.13
N LEU A 217 9.13 -2.40 -7.60
CA LEU A 217 9.06 -1.88 -8.96
C LEU A 217 9.99 -2.70 -9.86
N LEU A 218 9.52 -3.05 -11.05
CA LEU A 218 10.37 -3.58 -12.10
C LEU A 218 11.36 -2.48 -12.51
N GLU A 219 12.65 -2.75 -12.35
CA GLU A 219 13.67 -1.87 -12.91
C GLU A 219 13.51 -1.85 -14.44
N SER A 220 13.36 -0.65 -15.00
CA SER A 220 13.49 -0.48 -16.44
C SER A 220 14.96 -0.69 -16.79
N ASN A 221 15.32 -1.92 -17.20
CA ASN A 221 16.59 -2.14 -17.86
C ASN A 221 16.59 -1.25 -19.11
N GLY A 222 17.37 -0.16 -19.00
CA GLY A 222 17.63 0.71 -20.14
C GLY A 222 18.26 -0.11 -21.26
N ILE A 223 17.61 -0.07 -22.41
CA ILE A 223 18.20 -0.43 -23.69
C ILE A 223 19.01 0.79 -24.17
#